data_f94a7dd4d8b70ee43668292dc5e2764e
#
_entry.id   f94a7dd4d8b70ee43668292dc5e2764e
#
_cell.length_a   1.000
_cell.length_b   1.000
_cell.length_c   1.000
_cell.angle_alpha   90.00
_cell.angle_beta   90.00
_cell.angle_gamma   90.00
#
_symmetry.space_group_name_H-M   'P 1'
#
loop_
_entity.id
_entity.type
_entity.pdbx_description
1 polymer ?
#
loop_
_entity_poly.entity_id
_entity_poly.type
_entity_poly.pdbx_seq_one_letter_code
_entity_poly.pdbx_strand_id
1 'polypeptide(L)'
;MKHILISVCAAWVLLVAAAFSTKEQESFSLLRQYMSGSFSSQLQSERDSDYFDIRLRMVPIWQSTDSIFYLYVEQAMSASLEKPYRQRIYKVVKASETNFVSYIYTMNAPQRFVGKLGNDLVFTELTPDSLKVLDGCEVHLRYDSTSGMFEGSTGEKTCPSTRSGATYTTSKVSLSEKGMVSWDQGWNDQGVQVWGAEKGGYEFLRAQ
;
A
#
# COMPACT_ATOMS: atom_id res chain seq x y z
N MET A 1 -49.23 1.56 -25.93
CA MET A 1 -48.06 2.48 -25.83
C MET A 1 -47.49 2.64 -24.43
N LYS A 2 -48.21 2.38 -23.33
CA LYS A 2 -47.69 2.50 -21.93
C LYS A 2 -46.63 1.42 -21.54
N HIS A 3 -46.67 0.24 -22.14
CA HIS A 3 -45.75 -0.86 -21.78
C HIS A 3 -44.34 -0.74 -22.39
N ILE A 4 -44.19 0.02 -23.49
CA ILE A 4 -42.88 0.20 -24.15
C ILE A 4 -41.99 1.18 -23.38
N LEU A 5 -42.56 2.21 -22.76
CA LEU A 5 -41.84 3.22 -21.97
C LEU A 5 -41.23 2.63 -20.69
N ILE A 6 -41.93 1.69 -20.04
CA ILE A 6 -41.42 1.02 -18.80
C ILE A 6 -40.21 0.12 -19.09
N SER A 7 -40.25 -0.60 -20.23
CA SER A 7 -39.12 -1.47 -20.62
C SER A 7 -37.83 -0.69 -20.96
N VAL A 8 -37.96 0.49 -21.56
CA VAL A 8 -36.79 1.32 -21.91
C VAL A 8 -36.12 1.90 -20.65
N CYS A 9 -36.91 2.39 -19.69
CA CYS A 9 -36.37 2.91 -18.43
C CYS A 9 -35.66 1.81 -17.60
N ALA A 10 -36.19 0.58 -17.55
CA ALA A 10 -35.58 -0.53 -16.84
C ALA A 10 -34.25 -0.94 -17.48
N ALA A 11 -34.15 -0.94 -18.81
CA ALA A 11 -32.91 -1.25 -19.53
C ALA A 11 -31.82 -0.19 -19.29
N TRP A 12 -32.15 1.10 -19.22
CA TRP A 12 -31.22 2.18 -18.92
C TRP A 12 -30.68 2.10 -17.49
N VAL A 13 -31.52 1.78 -16.51
CA VAL A 13 -31.10 1.61 -15.11
C VAL A 13 -30.13 0.43 -14.96
N LEU A 14 -30.37 -0.69 -15.64
CA LEU A 14 -29.49 -1.86 -15.62
C LEU A 14 -28.14 -1.59 -16.29
N LEU A 15 -28.11 -0.85 -17.41
CA LEU A 15 -26.88 -0.48 -18.10
C LEU A 15 -26.01 0.47 -17.28
N VAL A 16 -26.61 1.44 -16.60
CA VAL A 16 -25.90 2.36 -15.72
C VAL A 16 -25.33 1.62 -14.51
N ALA A 17 -26.09 0.74 -13.87
CA ALA A 17 -25.62 -0.06 -12.75
C ALA A 17 -24.45 -1.01 -13.13
N ALA A 18 -24.50 -1.62 -14.31
CA ALA A 18 -23.41 -2.46 -14.82
C ALA A 18 -22.14 -1.66 -15.11
N ALA A 19 -22.26 -0.45 -15.67
CA ALA A 19 -21.11 0.44 -15.94
C ALA A 19 -20.47 0.95 -14.64
N PHE A 20 -21.24 1.22 -13.60
CA PHE A 20 -20.72 1.58 -12.28
C PHE A 20 -19.96 0.42 -11.65
N SER A 21 -20.49 -0.81 -11.69
CA SER A 21 -19.86 -2.00 -11.15
C SER A 21 -18.52 -2.32 -11.82
N THR A 22 -18.39 -2.14 -13.13
CA THR A 22 -17.14 -2.39 -13.87
C THR A 22 -16.06 -1.37 -13.51
N LYS A 23 -16.41 -0.08 -13.37
CA LYS A 23 -15.46 0.97 -13.03
C LYS A 23 -14.96 0.85 -11.57
N GLU A 24 -15.80 0.37 -10.69
CA GLU A 24 -15.49 0.11 -9.29
C GLU A 24 -14.46 -1.03 -9.12
N GLN A 25 -14.65 -2.11 -9.87
CA GLN A 25 -13.70 -3.22 -9.92
C GLN A 25 -12.37 -2.80 -10.54
N GLU A 26 -12.39 -1.87 -11.50
CA GLU A 26 -11.22 -1.37 -12.18
C GLU A 26 -10.26 -0.62 -11.24
N SER A 27 -10.74 0.30 -10.38
CA SER A 27 -9.89 1.09 -9.47
C SER A 27 -9.21 0.21 -8.40
N PHE A 28 -9.89 -0.81 -7.87
CA PHE A 28 -9.30 -1.74 -6.90
C PHE A 28 -8.25 -2.66 -7.54
N SER A 29 -8.50 -3.14 -8.75
CA SER A 29 -7.54 -3.89 -9.55
C SER A 29 -6.31 -3.04 -9.89
N LEU A 30 -6.52 -1.77 -10.26
CA LEU A 30 -5.46 -0.82 -10.53
C LEU A 30 -4.60 -0.54 -9.28
N LEU A 31 -5.23 -0.36 -8.11
CA LEU A 31 -4.49 -0.21 -6.84
C LEU A 31 -3.60 -1.42 -6.58
N ARG A 32 -4.13 -2.64 -6.76
CA ARG A 32 -3.35 -3.86 -6.62
C ARG A 32 -2.17 -3.89 -7.59
N GLN A 33 -2.39 -3.49 -8.85
CA GLN A 33 -1.34 -3.41 -9.86
C GLN A 33 -0.27 -2.39 -9.46
N TYR A 34 -0.65 -1.20 -9.00
CA TYR A 34 0.29 -0.14 -8.62
C TYR A 34 1.09 -0.52 -7.37
N MET A 35 0.49 -1.21 -6.43
CA MET A 35 1.17 -1.68 -5.21
C MET A 35 2.04 -2.92 -5.45
N SER A 36 1.82 -3.72 -6.50
CA SER A 36 2.55 -4.97 -6.70
C SER A 36 3.78 -4.78 -7.56
N GLY A 37 4.92 -5.35 -7.15
CA GLY A 37 6.15 -5.36 -7.94
C GLY A 37 7.41 -5.06 -7.13
N SER A 38 8.47 -4.76 -7.86
CA SER A 38 9.75 -4.31 -7.31
C SER A 38 9.98 -2.85 -7.65
N PHE A 39 10.50 -2.11 -6.69
CA PHE A 39 10.70 -0.66 -6.81
C PHE A 39 12.06 -0.27 -6.23
N SER A 40 12.60 0.86 -6.68
CA SER A 40 13.91 1.36 -6.29
C SER A 40 13.88 2.87 -6.08
N SER A 41 14.55 3.34 -5.03
CA SER A 41 14.84 4.77 -4.80
C SER A 41 16.21 5.19 -5.33
N GLN A 42 16.87 4.37 -6.15
CA GLN A 42 18.20 4.62 -6.67
C GLN A 42 18.34 6.01 -7.31
N LEU A 43 17.46 6.37 -8.24
CA LEU A 43 17.55 7.66 -8.93
C LEU A 43 17.40 8.86 -7.97
N GLN A 44 16.68 8.70 -6.88
CA GLN A 44 16.62 9.73 -5.85
C GLN A 44 17.94 9.80 -5.06
N SER A 45 18.50 8.67 -4.67
CA SER A 45 19.78 8.63 -3.95
C SER A 45 20.98 9.13 -4.77
N GLU A 46 20.94 9.00 -6.09
CA GLU A 46 21.97 9.53 -6.99
C GLU A 46 21.95 11.06 -7.09
N ARG A 47 20.78 11.69 -6.96
CA ARG A 47 20.62 13.14 -7.05
C ARG A 47 20.60 13.87 -5.71
N ASP A 48 20.35 13.17 -4.61
CA ASP A 48 20.30 13.74 -3.26
C ASP A 48 20.85 12.72 -2.23
N SER A 49 21.99 13.00 -1.65
CA SER A 49 22.70 12.15 -0.69
C SER A 49 21.97 11.97 0.65
N ASP A 50 20.92 12.72 0.92
CA ASP A 50 20.07 12.54 2.10
C ASP A 50 19.16 11.31 1.98
N TYR A 51 19.08 10.72 0.78
CA TYR A 51 18.30 9.51 0.51
C TYR A 51 19.20 8.31 0.22
N PHE A 52 18.83 7.17 0.77
CA PHE A 52 19.50 5.89 0.51
C PHE A 52 18.93 5.21 -0.72
N ASP A 53 19.77 4.40 -1.39
CA ASP A 53 19.27 3.46 -2.39
C ASP A 53 18.60 2.27 -1.70
N ILE A 54 17.27 2.25 -1.73
CA ILE A 54 16.42 1.25 -1.11
C ILE A 54 15.72 0.44 -2.19
N ARG A 55 15.68 -0.86 -1.99
CA ARG A 55 14.82 -1.78 -2.76
C ARG A 55 13.56 -2.07 -1.95
N LEU A 56 12.41 -1.81 -2.56
CA LEU A 56 11.10 -2.13 -2.04
C LEU A 56 10.49 -3.22 -2.91
N ARG A 57 10.09 -4.32 -2.30
CA ARG A 57 9.36 -5.41 -2.95
C ARG A 57 7.99 -5.56 -2.31
N MET A 58 6.98 -5.61 -3.14
CA MET A 58 5.59 -5.81 -2.71
C MET A 58 5.01 -6.95 -3.53
N VAL A 59 4.89 -8.12 -2.91
CA VAL A 59 4.57 -9.37 -3.60
C VAL A 59 3.19 -9.84 -3.18
N PRO A 60 2.25 -10.05 -4.13
CA PRO A 60 0.96 -10.64 -3.81
C PRO A 60 1.13 -12.01 -3.16
N ILE A 61 0.48 -12.21 -2.04
CA ILE A 61 0.38 -13.49 -1.34
C ILE A 61 -1.10 -13.82 -1.14
N TRP A 62 -1.40 -15.11 -1.04
CA TRP A 62 -2.75 -15.64 -0.88
C TRP A 62 -3.71 -15.23 -2.02
N GLN A 63 -4.88 -15.86 -2.02
CA GLN A 63 -5.89 -15.56 -3.02
C GLN A 63 -6.59 -14.23 -2.70
N SER A 64 -6.66 -13.33 -3.67
CA SER A 64 -7.43 -12.09 -3.56
C SER A 64 -8.91 -12.34 -3.84
N THR A 65 -9.74 -11.48 -3.25
CA THR A 65 -11.17 -11.36 -3.57
C THR A 65 -11.44 -10.03 -4.28
N ASP A 66 -12.70 -9.77 -4.61
CA ASP A 66 -13.13 -8.49 -5.22
C ASP A 66 -12.99 -7.28 -4.28
N SER A 67 -12.73 -7.53 -2.98
CA SER A 67 -12.66 -6.48 -1.97
C SER A 67 -11.43 -6.55 -1.06
N ILE A 68 -10.61 -7.60 -1.15
CA ILE A 68 -9.44 -7.80 -0.29
C ILE A 68 -8.29 -8.41 -1.09
N PHE A 69 -7.09 -7.85 -0.94
CA PHE A 69 -5.83 -8.51 -1.33
C PHE A 69 -4.76 -8.34 -0.26
N TYR A 70 -3.75 -9.20 -0.32
CA TYR A 70 -2.63 -9.18 0.61
C TYR A 70 -1.30 -9.08 -0.13
N LEU A 71 -0.37 -8.32 0.45
CA LEU A 71 0.99 -8.18 -0.06
C LEU A 71 1.98 -8.50 1.05
N TYR A 72 2.98 -9.30 0.75
CA TYR A 72 4.23 -9.31 1.50
C TYR A 72 5.07 -8.12 1.05
N VAL A 73 5.54 -7.35 2.00
CA VAL A 73 6.31 -6.12 1.78
C VAL A 73 7.67 -6.24 2.43
N GLU A 74 8.70 -6.02 1.66
CA GLU A 74 10.11 -6.09 2.08
C GLU A 74 10.85 -4.84 1.64
N GLN A 75 11.56 -4.19 2.57
CA GLN A 75 12.45 -3.07 2.29
C GLN A 75 13.85 -3.38 2.78
N ALA A 76 14.84 -3.22 1.90
CA ALA A 76 16.24 -3.40 2.20
C ALA A 76 17.10 -2.33 1.54
N MET A 77 18.27 -2.05 2.13
CA MET A 77 19.31 -1.30 1.43
C MET A 77 19.75 -2.11 0.20
N SER A 78 19.98 -1.45 -0.93
CA SER A 78 20.44 -2.14 -2.16
C SER A 78 21.73 -2.94 -1.96
N ALA A 79 22.60 -2.48 -1.07
CA ALA A 79 23.85 -3.13 -0.71
C ALA A 79 23.70 -4.34 0.25
N SER A 80 22.47 -4.61 0.77
CA SER A 80 22.24 -5.63 1.80
C SER A 80 20.83 -6.22 1.69
N LEU A 81 20.49 -6.78 0.52
CA LEU A 81 19.17 -7.33 0.23
C LEU A 81 18.79 -8.51 1.13
N GLU A 82 19.78 -9.22 1.63
CA GLU A 82 19.62 -10.35 2.56
C GLU A 82 19.30 -9.92 3.99
N LYS A 83 19.35 -8.62 4.29
CA LYS A 83 19.07 -8.03 5.62
C LYS A 83 18.01 -6.92 5.53
N PRO A 84 16.79 -7.25 5.16
CA PRO A 84 15.73 -6.24 5.09
C PRO A 84 15.49 -5.62 6.48
N TYR A 85 15.42 -4.30 6.53
CA TYR A 85 15.14 -3.57 7.76
C TYR A 85 13.65 -3.47 8.06
N ARG A 86 12.79 -3.79 7.06
CA ARG A 86 11.32 -3.81 7.20
C ARG A 86 10.76 -4.99 6.43
N GLN A 87 9.95 -5.80 7.12
CA GLN A 87 9.13 -6.86 6.54
C GLN A 87 7.72 -6.76 7.14
N ARG A 88 6.69 -6.70 6.31
CA ARG A 88 5.29 -6.52 6.71
C ARG A 88 4.36 -7.33 5.81
N ILE A 89 3.15 -7.57 6.29
CA ILE A 89 2.03 -7.95 5.44
C ILE A 89 1.07 -6.77 5.39
N TYR A 90 0.70 -6.38 4.18
CA TYR A 90 -0.36 -5.40 3.97
C TYR A 90 -1.63 -6.15 3.57
N LYS A 91 -2.73 -5.86 4.29
CA LYS A 91 -4.09 -6.26 3.91
C LYS A 91 -4.78 -5.03 3.37
N VAL A 92 -5.06 -5.00 2.08
CA VAL A 92 -5.76 -3.89 1.45
C VAL A 92 -7.22 -4.26 1.27
N VAL A 93 -8.09 -3.40 1.78
CA VAL A 93 -9.55 -3.59 1.77
C VAL A 93 -10.19 -2.45 1.01
N LYS A 94 -11.12 -2.80 0.13
CA LYS A 94 -11.98 -1.86 -0.56
C LYS A 94 -13.08 -1.37 0.40
N ALA A 95 -13.06 -0.08 0.74
CA ALA A 95 -14.06 0.54 1.61
C ALA A 95 -15.20 1.17 0.80
N SER A 96 -14.91 1.69 -0.40
CA SER A 96 -15.88 2.19 -1.36
C SER A 96 -15.29 2.17 -2.78
N GLU A 97 -15.98 2.75 -3.76
CA GLU A 97 -15.49 2.84 -5.15
C GLU A 97 -14.14 3.54 -5.29
N THR A 98 -13.87 4.50 -4.45
CA THR A 98 -12.66 5.33 -4.52
C THR A 98 -11.82 5.32 -3.25
N ASN A 99 -12.28 4.68 -2.18
CA ASN A 99 -11.58 4.66 -0.90
C ASN A 99 -11.17 3.23 -0.51
N PHE A 100 -9.94 3.11 -0.05
CA PHE A 100 -9.32 1.83 0.32
C PHE A 100 -8.57 2.00 1.64
N VAL A 101 -8.41 0.91 2.39
CA VAL A 101 -7.66 0.91 3.63
C VAL A 101 -6.59 -0.16 3.56
N SER A 102 -5.33 0.25 3.76
CA SER A 102 -4.19 -0.66 3.86
C SER A 102 -3.83 -0.87 5.32
N TYR A 103 -4.24 -2.00 5.89
CA TYR A 103 -3.86 -2.42 7.24
C TYR A 103 -2.45 -3.02 7.22
N ILE A 104 -1.67 -2.68 8.22
CA ILE A 104 -0.27 -3.09 8.36
C ILE A 104 -0.16 -4.16 9.44
N TYR A 105 0.46 -5.29 9.10
CA TYR A 105 0.68 -6.39 10.02
C TYR A 105 2.16 -6.71 10.15
N THR A 106 2.56 -7.16 11.34
CA THR A 106 3.80 -7.86 11.58
C THR A 106 3.58 -9.38 11.55
N MET A 107 4.65 -10.12 11.35
CA MET A 107 4.65 -11.58 11.34
C MET A 107 5.75 -12.13 12.24
N ASN A 108 5.56 -13.36 12.71
CA ASN A 108 6.58 -14.08 13.45
C ASN A 108 7.70 -14.56 12.52
N ALA A 109 8.94 -14.58 13.04
CA ALA A 109 10.13 -15.05 12.34
C ALA A 109 10.27 -14.48 10.90
N PRO A 110 10.25 -13.14 10.71
CA PRO A 110 10.22 -12.50 9.39
C PRO A 110 11.42 -12.89 8.52
N GLN A 111 12.54 -13.25 9.12
CA GLN A 111 13.75 -13.71 8.41
C GLN A 111 13.52 -14.94 7.51
N ARG A 112 12.47 -15.75 7.75
CA ARG A 112 12.10 -16.90 6.92
C ARG A 112 11.59 -16.47 5.53
N PHE A 113 11.13 -15.23 5.40
CA PHE A 113 10.49 -14.69 4.21
C PHE A 113 11.44 -13.81 3.36
N VAL A 114 12.69 -13.64 3.80
CA VAL A 114 13.66 -12.80 3.08
C VAL A 114 13.85 -13.28 1.65
N GLY A 115 13.65 -12.37 0.69
CA GLY A 115 13.81 -12.65 -0.73
C GLY A 115 12.76 -13.57 -1.35
N LYS A 116 11.72 -13.99 -0.59
CA LYS A 116 10.70 -14.92 -1.08
C LYS A 116 9.69 -14.22 -1.99
N LEU A 117 9.18 -14.97 -2.96
CA LEU A 117 8.09 -14.57 -3.85
C LEU A 117 6.75 -15.05 -3.30
N GLY A 118 5.65 -14.44 -3.74
CA GLY A 118 4.31 -14.74 -3.21
C GLY A 118 3.82 -16.17 -3.43
N ASN A 119 4.40 -16.90 -4.37
CA ASN A 119 4.12 -18.32 -4.64
C ASN A 119 5.03 -19.31 -3.90
N ASP A 120 5.99 -18.81 -3.08
CA ASP A 120 6.84 -19.67 -2.27
C ASP A 120 6.03 -20.40 -1.20
N LEU A 121 6.30 -21.67 -0.98
CA LEU A 121 5.60 -22.53 -0.02
C LEU A 121 5.64 -21.97 1.42
N VAL A 122 6.65 -21.15 1.76
CA VAL A 122 6.74 -20.53 3.08
C VAL A 122 5.51 -19.69 3.41
N PHE A 123 4.82 -19.11 2.42
CA PHE A 123 3.61 -18.33 2.64
C PHE A 123 2.36 -19.19 2.90
N THR A 124 2.40 -20.49 2.62
CA THR A 124 1.31 -21.40 2.97
C THR A 124 1.25 -21.70 4.47
N GLU A 125 2.37 -21.55 5.17
CA GLU A 125 2.46 -21.72 6.62
C GLU A 125 2.04 -20.45 7.39
N LEU A 126 1.92 -19.33 6.69
CA LEU A 126 1.47 -18.06 7.24
C LEU A 126 -0.04 -17.93 7.00
N THR A 127 -0.81 -17.74 8.06
CA THR A 127 -2.25 -17.51 7.99
C THR A 127 -2.60 -16.11 8.47
N PRO A 128 -3.70 -15.51 8.01
CA PRO A 128 -4.12 -14.19 8.51
C PRO A 128 -4.21 -14.11 10.04
N ASP A 129 -4.64 -15.21 10.70
CA ASP A 129 -4.80 -15.29 12.16
C ASP A 129 -3.46 -15.33 12.90
N SER A 130 -2.35 -15.66 12.22
CA SER A 130 -0.99 -15.65 12.79
C SER A 130 -0.33 -14.27 12.76
N LEU A 131 -0.98 -13.29 12.16
CA LEU A 131 -0.47 -11.92 12.00
C LEU A 131 -0.88 -11.05 13.19
N LYS A 132 -0.01 -10.09 13.52
CA LYS A 132 -0.32 -9.05 14.51
C LYS A 132 -0.52 -7.72 13.80
N VAL A 133 -1.72 -7.16 13.88
CA VAL A 133 -2.03 -5.84 13.35
C VAL A 133 -1.26 -4.75 14.10
N LEU A 134 -0.85 -3.72 13.40
CA LEU A 134 -0.35 -2.47 13.99
C LEU A 134 -1.52 -1.48 14.01
N ASP A 135 -2.25 -1.51 15.12
CA ASP A 135 -3.45 -0.68 15.31
C ASP A 135 -3.12 0.81 15.17
N GLY A 136 -3.97 1.54 14.46
CA GLY A 136 -3.82 2.97 14.18
C GLY A 136 -2.78 3.31 13.11
N CYS A 137 -2.10 2.30 12.53
CA CYS A 137 -1.09 2.49 11.48
C CYS A 137 -1.64 2.24 10.07
N GLU A 138 -2.94 1.98 9.94
CA GLU A 138 -3.58 1.82 8.64
C GLU A 138 -3.49 3.10 7.81
N VAL A 139 -3.25 2.91 6.50
CA VAL A 139 -3.21 3.99 5.52
C VAL A 139 -4.54 4.05 4.79
N HIS A 140 -5.21 5.18 4.88
CA HIS A 140 -6.45 5.46 4.15
C HIS A 140 -6.10 6.04 2.79
N LEU A 141 -6.39 5.29 1.73
CA LEU A 141 -6.09 5.64 0.35
C LEU A 141 -7.36 6.10 -0.38
N ARG A 142 -7.22 7.10 -1.22
CA ARG A 142 -8.26 7.59 -2.11
C ARG A 142 -7.76 7.60 -3.55
N TYR A 143 -8.58 7.10 -4.46
CA TYR A 143 -8.37 7.19 -5.89
C TYR A 143 -8.89 8.51 -6.45
N ASP A 144 -8.07 9.21 -7.21
CA ASP A 144 -8.47 10.34 -8.02
C ASP A 144 -8.49 9.91 -9.50
N SER A 145 -9.69 9.84 -10.07
CA SER A 145 -9.88 9.44 -11.46
C SER A 145 -9.40 10.49 -12.47
N THR A 146 -9.15 11.72 -12.04
CA THR A 146 -8.65 12.81 -12.92
C THR A 146 -7.14 12.65 -13.15
N SER A 147 -6.39 12.37 -12.10
CA SER A 147 -4.95 12.15 -12.16
C SER A 147 -4.56 10.68 -12.40
N GLY A 148 -5.47 9.74 -12.15
CA GLY A 148 -5.19 8.30 -12.18
C GLY A 148 -4.32 7.83 -11.00
N MET A 149 -4.22 8.62 -9.94
CA MET A 149 -3.37 8.36 -8.79
C MET A 149 -4.17 7.94 -7.55
N PHE A 150 -3.47 7.25 -6.65
CA PHE A 150 -3.97 7.01 -5.29
C PHE A 150 -3.12 7.84 -4.32
N GLU A 151 -3.78 8.52 -3.41
CA GLU A 151 -3.13 9.27 -2.35
C GLU A 151 -3.71 8.88 -1.00
N GLY A 152 -2.88 8.90 0.04
CA GLY A 152 -3.37 8.56 1.37
C GLY A 152 -2.36 8.77 2.47
N SER A 153 -2.86 8.61 3.69
CA SER A 153 -2.05 8.74 4.90
C SER A 153 -2.60 7.91 6.04
N THR A 154 -1.78 7.73 7.07
CA THR A 154 -2.27 7.31 8.39
C THR A 154 -3.12 8.41 9.01
N GLY A 155 -3.91 8.07 10.03
CA GLY A 155 -4.57 9.05 10.87
C GLY A 155 -3.57 9.94 11.61
N GLU A 156 -4.04 11.10 12.05
CA GLU A 156 -3.20 12.04 12.81
C GLU A 156 -2.91 11.47 14.20
N LYS A 157 -1.61 11.23 14.50
CA LYS A 157 -1.12 10.67 15.77
C LYS A 157 -1.69 9.31 16.16
N THR A 158 -2.27 8.56 15.22
CA THR A 158 -2.93 7.28 15.52
C THR A 158 -1.97 6.10 15.57
N CYS A 159 -0.84 6.15 14.86
CA CYS A 159 0.12 5.07 14.76
C CYS A 159 1.19 5.19 15.86
N PRO A 160 1.14 4.41 16.97
CA PRO A 160 2.10 4.51 18.05
C PRO A 160 3.48 4.01 17.64
N SER A 161 4.52 4.59 18.20
CA SER A 161 5.91 4.22 17.95
C SER A 161 6.77 4.40 19.18
N THR A 162 7.80 3.54 19.29
CA THR A 162 8.86 3.71 20.32
C THR A 162 10.23 3.82 19.66
N ARG A 163 10.28 3.89 18.33
CA ARG A 163 11.53 3.91 17.57
C ARG A 163 12.20 5.27 17.71
N SER A 164 13.48 5.27 18.10
CA SER A 164 14.35 6.47 18.10
C SER A 164 13.75 7.69 18.83
N GLY A 165 13.00 7.46 19.92
CA GLY A 165 12.37 8.53 20.69
C GLY A 165 11.04 9.04 20.15
N ALA A 166 10.51 8.44 19.09
CA ALA A 166 9.18 8.76 18.62
C ALA A 166 8.12 8.19 19.56
N THR A 167 7.01 8.91 19.70
CA THR A 167 5.79 8.45 20.38
C THR A 167 4.72 8.04 19.38
N TYR A 168 4.74 8.62 18.19
CA TYR A 168 3.89 8.23 17.07
C TYR A 168 4.60 8.40 15.73
N THR A 169 4.03 7.80 14.71
CA THR A 169 4.49 7.93 13.32
C THR A 169 3.37 8.42 12.41
N THR A 170 3.76 9.08 11.33
CA THR A 170 2.87 9.39 10.21
C THR A 170 3.44 8.77 8.94
N SER A 171 2.56 8.35 8.05
CA SER A 171 2.90 7.87 6.71
C SER A 171 2.03 8.59 5.70
N LYS A 172 2.62 9.16 4.65
CA LYS A 172 1.93 9.72 3.49
C LYS A 172 2.36 8.95 2.27
N VAL A 173 1.41 8.54 1.46
CA VAL A 173 1.65 7.70 0.28
C VAL A 173 0.95 8.27 -0.94
N SER A 174 1.65 8.27 -2.06
CA SER A 174 1.11 8.56 -3.39
C SER A 174 1.55 7.45 -4.33
N LEU A 175 0.60 6.88 -5.09
CA LEU A 175 0.80 5.74 -5.99
C LEU A 175 0.38 6.11 -7.40
N SER A 176 1.18 5.72 -8.37
CA SER A 176 0.93 5.89 -9.81
C SER A 176 1.42 4.68 -10.59
N GLU A 177 1.15 4.65 -11.89
CA GLU A 177 1.70 3.63 -12.79
C GLU A 177 3.24 3.55 -12.74
N LYS A 178 3.91 4.70 -12.56
CA LYS A 178 5.38 4.79 -12.55
C LYS A 178 6.02 4.29 -11.26
N GLY A 179 5.27 4.27 -10.16
CA GLY A 179 5.79 3.90 -8.85
C GLY A 179 5.04 4.59 -7.71
N MET A 180 5.73 4.79 -6.60
CA MET A 180 5.13 5.40 -5.42
C MET A 180 6.09 6.38 -4.73
N VAL A 181 5.51 7.33 -4.01
CA VAL A 181 6.19 8.14 -3.01
C VAL A 181 5.69 7.69 -1.64
N SER A 182 6.61 7.39 -0.72
CA SER A 182 6.28 7.04 0.66
C SER A 182 7.07 7.93 1.62
N TRP A 183 6.36 8.65 2.48
CA TRP A 183 6.95 9.55 3.46
C TRP A 183 6.58 9.12 4.86
N ASP A 184 7.47 8.35 5.48
CA ASP A 184 7.35 7.88 6.85
C ASP A 184 8.15 8.79 7.78
N GLN A 185 7.52 9.32 8.82
CA GLN A 185 8.13 10.22 9.78
C GLN A 185 7.77 9.80 11.21
N GLY A 186 8.73 9.89 12.12
CA GLY A 186 8.51 9.65 13.54
C GLY A 186 8.56 10.95 14.32
N TRP A 187 7.66 11.11 15.25
CA TRP A 187 7.44 12.33 16.02
C TRP A 187 7.46 12.03 17.52
N ASN A 188 8.05 12.91 18.30
CA ASN A 188 7.96 12.83 19.76
C ASN A 188 6.62 13.42 20.26
N ASP A 189 6.40 13.41 21.57
CA ASP A 189 5.20 13.95 22.24
C ASP A 189 5.01 15.46 22.03
N GLN A 190 6.11 16.21 21.80
CA GLN A 190 6.09 17.64 21.49
C GLN A 190 5.82 17.96 20.03
N GLY A 191 5.69 16.92 19.16
CA GLY A 191 5.48 17.11 17.74
C GLY A 191 6.75 17.47 16.97
N VAL A 192 7.93 17.19 17.53
CA VAL A 192 9.22 17.33 16.84
C VAL A 192 9.53 16.05 16.10
N GLN A 193 9.90 16.16 14.83
CA GLN A 193 10.36 15.01 14.03
C GLN A 193 11.68 14.49 14.59
N VAL A 194 11.74 13.20 14.91
CA VAL A 194 12.93 12.53 15.46
C VAL A 194 13.56 11.52 14.52
N TRP A 195 12.86 11.12 13.46
CA TRP A 195 13.39 10.33 12.36
C TRP A 195 12.51 10.45 11.10
N GLY A 196 13.05 9.99 9.97
CA GLY A 196 12.44 10.07 8.65
C GLY A 196 13.09 11.16 7.80
N ALA A 197 12.86 11.10 6.50
CA ALA A 197 13.37 12.11 5.57
C ALA A 197 12.71 13.49 5.85
N GLU A 198 13.50 14.55 5.83
CA GLU A 198 13.02 15.92 6.15
C GLU A 198 12.52 16.66 4.92
N LYS A 199 13.15 16.45 3.74
CA LYS A 199 12.86 17.17 2.50
C LYS A 199 11.63 16.65 1.76
N GLY A 200 11.18 15.40 2.04
CA GLY A 200 10.07 14.73 1.36
C GLY A 200 10.15 13.22 1.46
N GLY A 201 9.19 12.54 0.84
CA GLY A 201 9.13 11.08 0.83
C GLY A 201 10.19 10.43 -0.06
N TYR A 202 10.41 9.14 0.16
CA TYR A 202 11.19 8.31 -0.75
C TYR A 202 10.41 8.09 -2.05
N GLU A 203 11.07 8.32 -3.19
CA GLU A 203 10.54 8.07 -4.52
C GLU A 203 10.95 6.67 -4.97
N PHE A 204 10.01 5.75 -4.95
CA PHE A 204 10.20 4.37 -5.38
C PHE A 204 9.70 4.20 -6.81
N LEU A 205 10.60 4.26 -7.79
CA LEU A 205 10.24 3.98 -9.17
C LEU A 205 10.20 2.48 -9.42
N ARG A 206 9.30 2.06 -10.30
CA ARG A 206 9.16 0.65 -10.69
C ARG A 206 10.48 0.16 -11.32
N ALA A 207 11.06 -0.89 -10.75
CA ALA A 207 12.23 -1.54 -11.33
C ALA A 207 11.83 -2.35 -12.56
N GLN A 208 12.66 -2.25 -13.60
CA GLN A 208 12.51 -3.03 -14.83
C GLN A 208 12.96 -4.47 -14.63
#